data_bb5f06a91900aefeb4493346d3c300bf
#
_entry.id   bb5f06a91900aefeb4493346d3c300bf
#
_cell.length_a   1.000
_cell.length_b   1.000
_cell.length_c   1.000
_cell.angle_alpha   90.00
_cell.angle_beta   90.00
_cell.angle_gamma   90.00
#
_symmetry.space_group_name_H-M   'P 1'
#
loop_
_entity.id
_entity.type
_entity.pdbx_description
1 polymer ?
#
loop_
_entity_poly.entity_id
_entity_poly.type
_entity_poly.pdbx_seq_one_letter_code
_entity_poly.pdbx_strand_id
1 'polypeptide(L)'
;MIQFLRGPARWLANALVLVAGLGAGQPASAQDRRDEQFYYPGSFNWQFLKRYPDAARLFNAFDYGHAILYEILYTRRGDDAQRRLADEFQYLTTDLLVHPPRFAIAEEAVMPSYAKLAWRAKEMFDWAHMLHRQIYDAYAEPRLTPAARDSLIERLTDYYLSRRGYAFAAKPKSMSLMDDQYLSQAFRRFEPRFNGLIWAYHWLQVGLYEPFAAYQTPAEQTKAVQGTVARFWAMLHSSPSRMPRVMPMTATIAPVFARRHPRAAAIFDNLHMTHDIISDILVSDSVPSGRKRDVIYAQLREMADSTGQVMTWEDWWEMGEMMGGVEAMGGPPN
;
A
#
# COMPACT_ATOMS: atom_id res chain seq x y z
N MET A 1 71.85 6.96 -57.37
CA MET A 1 73.08 6.34 -56.85
C MET A 1 72.97 6.31 -55.30
N ILE A 2 72.77 5.08 -54.76
CA ILE A 2 73.27 4.65 -53.43
C ILE A 2 72.58 5.32 -52.24
N GLN A 3 72.18 4.66 -51.14
CA GLN A 3 72.07 3.26 -50.69
C GLN A 3 71.19 3.22 -49.46
N PHE A 4 70.58 2.10 -49.31
CA PHE A 4 69.92 1.59 -48.13
C PHE A 4 70.64 1.78 -46.76
N LEU A 5 69.87 2.01 -45.70
CA LEU A 5 70.09 1.30 -44.44
C LEU A 5 68.77 1.13 -43.70
N ARG A 6 68.46 -0.13 -43.49
CA ARG A 6 67.33 -0.65 -42.68
C ARG A 6 67.71 -0.60 -41.20
N GLY A 7 66.80 -0.13 -40.35
CA GLY A 7 66.89 -0.33 -38.92
C GLY A 7 65.53 -0.89 -38.42
N PRO A 8 65.49 -1.83 -37.45
CA PRO A 8 64.33 -2.63 -37.19
C PRO A 8 63.31 -1.90 -36.32
N ALA A 9 62.11 -1.82 -36.82
CA ALA A 9 60.94 -1.36 -36.04
C ALA A 9 60.67 -2.36 -34.93
N ARG A 10 60.87 -1.95 -33.69
CA ARG A 10 60.37 -2.64 -32.49
C ARG A 10 58.86 -2.38 -32.37
N TRP A 11 58.10 -3.39 -32.66
CA TRP A 11 56.67 -3.44 -32.34
C TRP A 11 56.51 -3.60 -30.83
N LEU A 12 56.21 -2.51 -30.12
CA LEU A 12 55.64 -2.56 -28.78
C LEU A 12 54.17 -2.96 -28.93
N ALA A 13 53.89 -4.23 -28.74
CA ALA A 13 52.58 -4.74 -28.55
C ALA A 13 52.06 -4.20 -27.23
N ASN A 14 51.30 -3.10 -27.28
CA ASN A 14 50.45 -2.72 -26.19
C ASN A 14 49.35 -3.78 -26.05
N ALA A 15 49.58 -4.73 -25.15
CA ALA A 15 48.54 -5.59 -24.65
C ALA A 15 47.54 -4.72 -23.92
N LEU A 16 46.48 -4.33 -24.62
CA LEU A 16 45.26 -3.83 -24.00
C LEU A 16 44.65 -5.00 -23.20
N VAL A 17 44.97 -5.03 -21.91
CA VAL A 17 44.22 -5.87 -20.97
C VAL A 17 42.80 -5.27 -20.92
N LEU A 18 41.92 -5.80 -21.73
CA LEU A 18 40.48 -5.69 -21.54
C LEU A 18 40.20 -6.38 -20.23
N VAL A 19 40.22 -5.63 -19.14
CA VAL A 19 39.52 -6.01 -17.93
C VAL A 19 38.07 -5.97 -18.33
N ALA A 20 37.55 -7.12 -18.80
CA ALA A 20 36.15 -7.41 -18.78
C ALA A 20 35.75 -7.36 -17.30
N GLY A 21 35.49 -6.15 -16.82
CA GLY A 21 34.70 -5.98 -15.61
C GLY A 21 33.44 -6.76 -15.86
N LEU A 22 33.35 -7.92 -15.23
CA LEU A 22 32.10 -8.53 -14.90
C LEU A 22 31.35 -7.48 -14.05
N GLY A 23 30.77 -6.51 -14.75
CA GLY A 23 29.66 -5.77 -14.23
C GLY A 23 28.63 -6.82 -13.91
N ALA A 24 28.73 -7.41 -12.70
CA ALA A 24 27.57 -7.98 -12.08
C ALA A 24 26.52 -6.91 -12.28
N GLY A 25 25.62 -7.16 -13.22
CA GLY A 25 24.49 -6.29 -13.46
C GLY A 25 23.91 -6.00 -12.10
N GLN A 26 24.05 -4.77 -11.65
CA GLN A 26 23.27 -4.30 -10.53
C GLN A 26 21.85 -4.64 -10.99
N PRO A 27 21.14 -5.56 -10.32
CA PRO A 27 19.77 -5.80 -10.68
C PRO A 27 19.11 -4.44 -10.70
N ALA A 28 18.10 -4.24 -11.54
CA ALA A 28 17.29 -3.04 -11.69
C ALA A 28 16.64 -2.55 -10.37
N SER A 29 17.26 -2.82 -9.24
CA SER A 29 16.76 -2.67 -7.88
C SER A 29 16.97 -1.28 -7.28
N ALA A 30 17.77 -0.41 -7.89
CA ALA A 30 18.04 0.90 -7.28
C ALA A 30 16.80 1.82 -7.38
N GLN A 31 15.99 1.67 -8.42
CA GLN A 31 14.75 2.42 -8.60
C GLN A 31 13.60 1.85 -7.76
N ASP A 32 13.57 0.53 -7.61
CA ASP A 32 12.51 -0.18 -6.89
C ASP A 32 12.63 -0.06 -5.35
N ARG A 33 13.74 0.45 -4.84
CA ARG A 33 14.03 0.64 -3.41
C ARG A 33 14.30 2.10 -3.05
N ARG A 34 13.83 3.02 -3.87
CA ARG A 34 14.06 4.46 -3.70
C ARG A 34 13.55 4.99 -2.35
N ASP A 35 12.48 4.41 -1.82
CA ASP A 35 11.86 4.84 -0.57
C ASP A 35 12.64 4.36 0.66
N GLU A 36 13.57 3.41 0.49
CA GLU A 36 14.39 2.87 1.59
C GLU A 36 15.17 3.96 2.34
N GLN A 37 15.55 5.02 1.66
CA GLN A 37 16.20 6.18 2.28
C GLN A 37 15.33 6.89 3.33
N PHE A 38 14.02 6.72 3.26
CA PHE A 38 13.05 7.30 4.19
C PHE A 38 12.63 6.33 5.30
N TYR A 39 13.07 5.08 5.25
CA TYR A 39 12.75 4.11 6.27
C TYR A 39 13.39 4.49 7.60
N TYR A 40 12.69 4.19 8.68
CA TYR A 40 13.32 4.15 10.00
C TYR A 40 14.45 3.12 9.97
N PRO A 41 15.69 3.51 10.31
CA PRO A 41 16.83 2.64 10.13
C PRO A 41 16.82 1.45 11.09
N GLY A 42 17.13 0.27 10.57
CA GLY A 42 17.22 -0.94 11.40
C GLY A 42 17.46 -2.20 10.58
N SER A 43 18.07 -3.19 11.20
CA SER A 43 18.33 -4.50 10.57
C SER A 43 17.07 -5.36 10.37
N PHE A 44 15.93 -4.89 10.85
CA PHE A 44 14.63 -5.53 10.66
C PHE A 44 14.03 -5.26 9.28
N ASN A 45 14.46 -4.21 8.59
CA ASN A 45 13.95 -3.86 7.26
C ASN A 45 14.14 -5.04 6.29
N TRP A 46 13.14 -5.28 5.44
CA TRP A 46 13.08 -6.35 4.44
C TRP A 46 12.89 -7.77 4.99
N GLN A 47 12.63 -7.95 6.29
CA GLN A 47 12.40 -9.27 6.85
C GLN A 47 11.08 -9.89 6.41
N PHE A 48 10.04 -9.06 6.18
CA PHE A 48 8.76 -9.54 5.67
C PHE A 48 8.89 -10.13 4.26
N LEU A 49 9.54 -9.40 3.34
CA LEU A 49 9.81 -9.90 1.99
C LEU A 49 10.67 -11.18 2.00
N LYS A 50 11.60 -11.30 2.93
CA LYS A 50 12.48 -12.46 3.06
C LYS A 50 11.74 -13.70 3.57
N ARG A 51 10.85 -13.54 4.52
CA ARG A 51 10.21 -14.67 5.24
C ARG A 51 8.84 -15.03 4.72
N TYR A 52 8.11 -14.05 4.16
CA TYR A 52 6.75 -14.19 3.66
C TYR A 52 6.64 -13.59 2.25
N PRO A 53 7.45 -14.07 1.28
CA PRO A 53 7.58 -13.41 -0.02
C PRO A 53 6.25 -13.29 -0.77
N ASP A 54 5.37 -14.29 -0.66
CA ASP A 54 4.08 -14.27 -1.36
C ASP A 54 3.17 -13.15 -0.85
N ALA A 55 3.05 -13.02 0.47
CA ALA A 55 2.26 -11.94 1.08
C ALA A 55 2.88 -10.56 0.83
N ALA A 56 4.21 -10.44 0.94
CA ALA A 56 4.93 -9.19 0.71
C ALA A 56 4.82 -8.71 -0.75
N ARG A 57 4.88 -9.62 -1.71
CA ARG A 57 4.74 -9.31 -3.13
C ARG A 57 3.31 -8.92 -3.49
N LEU A 58 2.32 -9.57 -2.90
CA LEU A 58 0.92 -9.12 -3.04
C LEU A 58 0.73 -7.70 -2.52
N PHE A 59 1.30 -7.37 -1.36
CA PHE A 59 1.27 -6.01 -0.84
C PHE A 59 1.92 -4.99 -1.82
N ASN A 60 3.04 -5.34 -2.44
CA ASN A 60 3.70 -4.48 -3.42
C ASN A 60 2.87 -4.28 -4.71
N ALA A 61 2.00 -5.23 -5.06
CA ALA A 61 1.13 -5.10 -6.22
C ALA A 61 0.00 -4.08 -6.01
N PHE A 62 -0.35 -3.76 -4.76
CA PHE A 62 -1.44 -2.82 -4.44
C PHE A 62 -1.12 -1.38 -4.86
N ASP A 63 0.15 -0.98 -4.83
CA ASP A 63 0.57 0.34 -5.30
C ASP A 63 0.14 0.56 -6.76
N TYR A 64 0.24 -0.46 -7.62
CA TYR A 64 -0.27 -0.38 -8.98
C TYR A 64 -1.81 -0.22 -9.03
N GLY A 65 -2.53 -1.01 -8.23
CA GLY A 65 -3.99 -0.99 -8.22
C GLY A 65 -4.56 0.38 -7.84
N HIS A 66 -4.00 1.01 -6.80
CA HIS A 66 -4.39 2.36 -6.40
C HIS A 66 -3.98 3.41 -7.45
N ALA A 67 -2.75 3.33 -7.94
CA ALA A 67 -2.25 4.29 -8.92
C ALA A 67 -3.06 4.29 -10.20
N ILE A 68 -3.32 3.13 -10.80
CA ILE A 68 -4.08 3.05 -12.05
C ILE A 68 -5.54 3.47 -11.86
N LEU A 69 -6.13 3.16 -10.70
CA LEU A 69 -7.48 3.62 -10.37
C LEU A 69 -7.57 5.15 -10.42
N TYR A 70 -6.69 5.84 -9.71
CA TYR A 70 -6.71 7.31 -9.64
C TYR A 70 -6.41 7.96 -10.99
N GLU A 71 -5.50 7.40 -11.78
CA GLU A 71 -5.21 7.91 -13.12
C GLU A 71 -6.44 7.81 -14.03
N ILE A 72 -7.14 6.66 -14.01
CA ILE A 72 -8.34 6.46 -14.81
C ILE A 72 -9.47 7.39 -14.34
N LEU A 73 -9.77 7.43 -13.05
CA LEU A 73 -10.84 8.27 -12.51
C LEU A 73 -10.61 9.76 -12.74
N TYR A 74 -9.37 10.20 -12.82
CA TYR A 74 -9.04 11.59 -13.10
C TYR A 74 -9.05 11.92 -14.61
N THR A 75 -8.54 11.02 -15.44
CA THR A 75 -8.30 11.31 -16.87
C THR A 75 -9.44 10.87 -17.79
N ARG A 76 -10.32 9.98 -17.34
CA ARG A 76 -11.42 9.40 -18.11
C ARG A 76 -12.78 9.68 -17.49
N ARG A 77 -13.87 9.53 -18.23
CA ARG A 77 -15.24 9.78 -17.78
C ARG A 77 -16.21 8.72 -18.29
N GLY A 78 -17.31 8.53 -17.54
CA GLY A 78 -18.44 7.69 -17.95
C GLY A 78 -18.01 6.31 -18.41
N ASP A 79 -18.62 5.83 -19.48
CA ASP A 79 -18.40 4.49 -20.03
C ASP A 79 -16.93 4.22 -20.43
N ASP A 80 -16.17 5.26 -20.80
CA ASP A 80 -14.75 5.07 -21.12
C ASP A 80 -13.92 4.73 -19.89
N ALA A 81 -14.19 5.40 -18.77
CA ALA A 81 -13.57 5.06 -17.49
C ALA A 81 -13.96 3.65 -17.02
N GLN A 82 -15.26 3.29 -17.12
CA GLN A 82 -15.74 1.95 -16.72
C GLN A 82 -15.12 0.84 -17.56
N ARG A 83 -15.06 1.00 -18.89
CA ARG A 83 -14.37 0.02 -19.75
C ARG A 83 -12.90 -0.16 -19.36
N ARG A 84 -12.21 0.95 -19.14
CA ARG A 84 -10.79 0.88 -18.75
C ARG A 84 -10.60 0.25 -17.36
N LEU A 85 -11.46 0.54 -16.41
CA LEU A 85 -11.44 -0.11 -15.08
C LEU A 85 -11.73 -1.62 -15.19
N ALA A 86 -12.64 -2.03 -16.08
CA ALA A 86 -12.91 -3.45 -16.32
C ALA A 86 -11.68 -4.18 -16.90
N ASP A 87 -10.97 -3.56 -17.87
CA ASP A 87 -9.73 -4.10 -18.43
C ASP A 87 -8.64 -4.21 -17.35
N GLU A 88 -8.50 -3.18 -16.51
CA GLU A 88 -7.53 -3.20 -15.41
C GLU A 88 -7.90 -4.21 -14.33
N PHE A 89 -9.19 -4.37 -14.01
CA PHE A 89 -9.63 -5.42 -13.10
C PHE A 89 -9.21 -6.80 -13.60
N GLN A 90 -9.39 -7.06 -14.91
CA GLN A 90 -8.97 -8.31 -15.52
C GLN A 90 -7.45 -8.48 -15.40
N TYR A 91 -6.66 -7.47 -15.81
CA TYR A 91 -5.20 -7.51 -15.72
C TYR A 91 -4.72 -7.73 -14.27
N LEU A 92 -5.28 -6.99 -13.32
CA LEU A 92 -4.92 -7.12 -11.90
C LEU A 92 -5.16 -8.54 -11.38
N THR A 93 -6.32 -9.12 -11.70
CA THR A 93 -6.72 -10.42 -11.12
C THR A 93 -6.18 -11.63 -11.84
N THR A 94 -5.77 -11.52 -13.11
CA THR A 94 -5.24 -12.66 -13.90
C THR A 94 -3.74 -12.61 -14.16
N ASP A 95 -3.11 -11.44 -14.05
CA ASP A 95 -1.69 -11.26 -14.35
C ASP A 95 -0.91 -10.70 -13.18
N LEU A 96 -1.18 -9.45 -12.77
CA LEU A 96 -0.34 -8.76 -11.80
C LEU A 96 -0.31 -9.46 -10.43
N LEU A 97 -1.47 -9.88 -9.90
CA LEU A 97 -1.54 -10.58 -8.62
C LEU A 97 -1.03 -12.01 -8.70
N VAL A 98 -1.13 -12.65 -9.86
CA VAL A 98 -0.57 -14.00 -10.10
C VAL A 98 0.97 -13.95 -10.17
N HIS A 99 1.52 -12.86 -10.70
CA HIS A 99 2.96 -12.62 -10.83
C HIS A 99 3.38 -11.31 -10.15
N PRO A 100 3.12 -11.15 -8.84
CA PRO A 100 3.26 -9.85 -8.19
C PRO A 100 4.72 -9.41 -8.10
N PRO A 101 4.98 -8.09 -8.20
CA PRO A 101 6.32 -7.54 -8.23
C PRO A 101 7.06 -7.78 -6.92
N ARG A 102 8.37 -7.98 -7.02
CA ARG A 102 9.21 -8.16 -5.82
C ARG A 102 9.30 -6.91 -4.95
N PHE A 103 9.29 -5.76 -5.58
CA PHE A 103 9.36 -4.45 -4.92
C PHE A 103 8.18 -3.59 -5.35
N ALA A 104 7.82 -2.62 -4.53
CA ALA A 104 6.82 -1.63 -4.85
C ALA A 104 7.19 -0.86 -6.11
N ILE A 105 6.20 -0.51 -6.91
CA ILE A 105 6.40 0.30 -8.11
C ILE A 105 6.44 1.80 -7.76
N ALA A 106 6.96 2.58 -8.70
CA ALA A 106 6.88 4.03 -8.65
C ALA A 106 5.49 4.47 -9.10
N GLU A 107 4.58 4.74 -8.16
CA GLU A 107 3.18 5.06 -8.45
C GLU A 107 3.02 6.22 -9.44
N GLU A 108 3.86 7.26 -9.38
CA GLU A 108 3.82 8.39 -10.31
C GLU A 108 4.15 8.02 -11.77
N ALA A 109 4.78 6.88 -12.00
CA ALA A 109 4.96 6.37 -13.36
C ALA A 109 3.64 5.80 -13.94
N VAL A 110 2.74 5.34 -13.08
CA VAL A 110 1.44 4.78 -13.45
C VAL A 110 0.35 5.86 -13.43
N MET A 111 0.45 6.82 -12.49
CA MET A 111 -0.55 7.88 -12.32
C MET A 111 0.02 9.30 -12.50
N PRO A 112 0.68 9.62 -13.63
CA PRO A 112 1.35 10.90 -13.80
C PRO A 112 0.42 12.11 -13.78
N SER A 113 -0.82 11.95 -14.21
CA SER A 113 -1.81 13.04 -14.23
C SER A 113 -2.39 13.29 -12.85
N TYR A 114 -2.74 12.23 -12.13
CA TYR A 114 -3.19 12.34 -10.74
C TYR A 114 -2.09 12.88 -9.83
N ALA A 115 -0.85 12.42 -9.99
CA ALA A 115 0.29 12.92 -9.21
C ALA A 115 0.47 14.43 -9.38
N LYS A 116 0.27 14.99 -10.59
CA LYS A 116 0.26 16.44 -10.81
C LYS A 116 -0.94 17.14 -10.16
N LEU A 117 -2.09 16.48 -10.13
CA LEU A 117 -3.30 17.02 -9.48
C LEU A 117 -3.10 17.09 -7.97
N ALA A 118 -2.68 16.02 -7.34
CA ALA A 118 -2.75 15.82 -5.90
C ALA A 118 -1.47 15.17 -5.33
N TRP A 119 -0.30 15.74 -5.63
CA TRP A 119 1.00 15.24 -5.17
C TRP A 119 1.04 14.95 -3.67
N ARG A 120 0.47 15.85 -2.86
CA ARG A 120 0.45 15.66 -1.41
C ARG A 120 -0.35 14.41 -1.00
N ALA A 121 -1.45 14.09 -1.69
CA ALA A 121 -2.21 12.87 -1.41
C ALA A 121 -1.34 11.62 -1.66
N LYS A 122 -0.67 11.60 -2.81
CA LYS A 122 0.28 10.53 -3.17
C LYS A 122 1.36 10.36 -2.10
N GLU A 123 2.01 11.44 -1.68
CA GLU A 123 3.05 11.40 -0.64
C GLU A 123 2.51 10.94 0.73
N MET A 124 1.28 11.29 1.09
CA MET A 124 0.65 10.83 2.33
C MET A 124 0.37 9.31 2.27
N PHE A 125 -0.04 8.80 1.12
CA PHE A 125 -0.26 7.37 0.91
C PHE A 125 1.06 6.59 0.95
N ASP A 126 2.07 7.01 0.22
CA ASP A 126 3.41 6.38 0.25
C ASP A 126 3.95 6.33 1.68
N TRP A 127 3.82 7.43 2.43
CA TRP A 127 4.31 7.52 3.80
C TRP A 127 3.60 6.55 4.73
N ALA A 128 2.28 6.35 4.57
CA ALA A 128 1.51 5.39 5.34
C ALA A 128 1.77 3.93 4.89
N HIS A 129 1.92 3.66 3.59
CA HIS A 129 2.32 2.35 3.10
C HIS A 129 3.73 1.96 3.58
N MET A 130 4.62 2.94 3.72
CA MET A 130 5.94 2.72 4.30
C MET A 130 5.85 2.29 5.78
N LEU A 131 4.96 2.90 6.57
CA LEU A 131 4.68 2.46 7.93
C LEU A 131 4.14 1.01 7.95
N HIS A 132 3.22 0.66 7.05
CA HIS A 132 2.73 -0.72 6.88
C HIS A 132 3.90 -1.70 6.67
N ARG A 133 4.77 -1.42 5.69
CA ARG A 133 5.91 -2.29 5.37
C ARG A 133 6.83 -2.48 6.56
N GLN A 134 7.18 -1.39 7.26
CA GLN A 134 8.10 -1.48 8.39
C GLN A 134 7.49 -2.19 9.62
N ILE A 135 6.18 -2.10 9.83
CA ILE A 135 5.53 -2.88 10.90
C ILE A 135 5.50 -4.37 10.54
N TYR A 136 5.24 -4.76 9.28
CA TYR A 136 5.39 -6.15 8.87
C TYR A 136 6.82 -6.65 9.04
N ASP A 137 7.81 -5.83 8.70
CA ASP A 137 9.22 -6.17 8.88
C ASP A 137 9.57 -6.38 10.37
N ALA A 138 9.04 -5.54 11.26
CA ALA A 138 9.20 -5.69 12.71
C ALA A 138 8.60 -7.00 13.21
N TYR A 139 7.41 -7.38 12.72
CA TYR A 139 6.80 -8.67 13.05
C TYR A 139 7.57 -9.86 12.47
N ALA A 140 8.10 -9.74 11.28
CA ALA A 140 8.86 -10.78 10.61
C ALA A 140 10.31 -10.93 11.14
N GLU A 141 10.83 -10.01 11.96
CA GLU A 141 12.18 -10.06 12.51
C GLU A 141 12.27 -11.08 13.67
N PRO A 142 12.94 -12.23 13.46
CA PRO A 142 12.92 -13.34 14.44
C PRO A 142 13.73 -13.05 15.71
N ARG A 143 14.61 -12.06 15.70
CA ARG A 143 15.48 -11.72 16.82
C ARG A 143 14.81 -10.81 17.84
N LEU A 144 13.63 -10.24 17.49
CA LEU A 144 12.88 -9.37 18.40
C LEU A 144 12.02 -10.20 19.35
N THR A 145 12.18 -9.95 20.65
CA THR A 145 11.20 -10.41 21.63
C THR A 145 9.88 -9.67 21.44
N PRO A 146 8.74 -10.21 21.92
CA PRO A 146 7.45 -9.50 21.83
C PRO A 146 7.51 -8.06 22.36
N ALA A 147 8.09 -7.84 23.53
CA ALA A 147 8.22 -6.49 24.11
C ALA A 147 9.12 -5.56 23.27
N ALA A 148 10.22 -6.07 22.75
CA ALA A 148 11.10 -5.27 21.86
C ALA A 148 10.43 -4.93 20.53
N ARG A 149 9.61 -5.82 20.00
CA ARG A 149 8.79 -5.60 18.80
C ARG A 149 7.74 -4.54 19.04
N ASP A 150 6.96 -4.66 20.11
CA ASP A 150 5.93 -3.69 20.45
C ASP A 150 6.55 -2.28 20.63
N SER A 151 7.69 -2.19 21.34
CA SER A 151 8.45 -0.94 21.49
C SER A 151 8.98 -0.41 20.14
N LEU A 152 9.36 -1.29 19.21
CA LEU A 152 9.79 -0.87 17.87
C LEU A 152 8.60 -0.32 17.06
N ILE A 153 7.45 -0.97 17.11
CA ILE A 153 6.24 -0.51 16.40
C ILE A 153 5.80 0.86 16.90
N GLU A 154 5.86 1.12 18.21
CA GLU A 154 5.59 2.46 18.77
C GLU A 154 6.60 3.49 18.23
N ARG A 155 7.90 3.19 18.18
CA ARG A 155 8.90 4.09 17.57
C ARG A 155 8.66 4.34 16.10
N LEU A 156 8.24 3.32 15.33
CA LEU A 156 7.87 3.46 13.92
C LEU A 156 6.67 4.39 13.76
N THR A 157 5.67 4.24 14.64
CA THR A 157 4.49 5.11 14.67
C THR A 157 4.87 6.55 15.01
N ASP A 158 5.74 6.76 16.00
CA ASP A 158 6.24 8.11 16.34
C ASP A 158 7.07 8.72 15.21
N TYR A 159 7.91 7.93 14.55
CA TYR A 159 8.67 8.36 13.38
C TYR A 159 7.75 8.78 12.22
N TYR A 160 6.73 7.98 11.94
CA TYR A 160 5.69 8.33 10.97
C TYR A 160 5.03 9.67 11.31
N LEU A 161 4.58 9.85 12.55
CA LEU A 161 3.93 11.07 13.03
C LEU A 161 4.85 12.28 13.09
N SER A 162 6.17 12.11 13.08
CA SER A 162 7.13 13.22 13.05
C SER A 162 7.03 14.06 11.78
N ARG A 163 6.55 13.48 10.68
CA ARG A 163 6.30 14.18 9.41
C ARG A 163 4.86 14.69 9.33
N ARG A 164 4.49 15.60 10.20
CA ARG A 164 3.12 16.14 10.35
C ARG A 164 2.46 16.58 9.05
N GLY A 165 3.23 16.99 8.03
CA GLY A 165 2.71 17.41 6.73
C GLY A 165 2.19 16.25 5.87
N TYR A 166 2.56 15.00 6.20
CA TYR A 166 2.29 13.80 5.42
C TYR A 166 1.67 12.67 6.23
N ALA A 167 1.45 12.87 7.53
CA ALA A 167 0.89 11.85 8.41
C ALA A 167 -0.63 12.00 8.55
N PHE A 168 -1.34 10.90 8.48
CA PHE A 168 -2.72 10.79 8.94
C PHE A 168 -2.77 10.86 10.48
N ALA A 169 -3.88 11.31 11.02
CA ALA A 169 -4.08 11.33 12.46
C ALA A 169 -3.97 9.91 13.06
N ALA A 170 -3.38 9.81 14.23
CA ALA A 170 -3.30 8.56 15.02
C ALA A 170 -4.50 8.40 15.96
N LYS A 171 -5.64 8.96 15.59
CA LYS A 171 -6.94 8.80 16.23
C LYS A 171 -7.96 8.39 15.17
N PRO A 172 -8.91 7.52 15.48
CA PRO A 172 -9.90 7.10 14.51
C PRO A 172 -10.78 8.29 14.09
N LYS A 173 -10.96 8.44 12.79
CA LYS A 173 -11.85 9.43 12.20
C LYS A 173 -13.26 8.89 12.11
N SER A 174 -14.24 9.80 12.20
CA SER A 174 -15.64 9.45 12.04
C SER A 174 -15.91 8.90 10.63
N MET A 175 -16.64 7.79 10.56
CA MET A 175 -17.09 7.19 9.30
C MET A 175 -18.01 8.14 8.51
N SER A 176 -18.63 9.12 9.17
CA SER A 176 -19.42 10.16 8.49
C SER A 176 -18.63 10.95 7.44
N LEU A 177 -17.30 11.01 7.57
CA LEU A 177 -16.44 11.60 6.53
C LEU A 177 -16.50 10.81 5.20
N MET A 178 -16.70 9.52 5.26
CA MET A 178 -16.81 8.65 4.09
C MET A 178 -18.27 8.41 3.68
N ASP A 179 -19.20 8.23 4.64
CA ASP A 179 -20.55 7.75 4.35
C ASP A 179 -21.63 8.84 4.28
N ASP A 180 -21.45 9.99 4.96
CA ASP A 180 -22.48 11.02 5.11
C ASP A 180 -22.22 12.31 4.29
N GLN A 181 -21.22 12.31 3.43
CA GLN A 181 -20.96 13.45 2.55
C GLN A 181 -21.79 13.36 1.26
N TYR A 182 -22.05 14.49 0.61
CA TYR A 182 -22.80 14.52 -0.65
C TYR A 182 -22.15 13.71 -1.79
N LEU A 183 -20.87 13.39 -1.70
CA LEU A 183 -20.11 12.56 -2.64
C LEU A 183 -20.04 11.09 -2.24
N SER A 184 -20.42 10.76 -1.01
CA SER A 184 -20.22 9.44 -0.43
C SER A 184 -20.71 8.32 -1.33
N GLN A 185 -19.91 7.28 -1.45
CA GLN A 185 -20.19 6.07 -2.23
C GLN A 185 -20.34 6.31 -3.76
N ALA A 186 -19.89 7.46 -4.30
CA ALA A 186 -19.98 7.73 -5.73
C ALA A 186 -19.19 6.70 -6.54
N PHE A 187 -17.97 6.38 -6.13
CA PHE A 187 -17.14 5.37 -6.79
C PHE A 187 -17.74 3.97 -6.66
N ARG A 188 -18.23 3.61 -5.49
CA ARG A 188 -18.89 2.32 -5.26
C ARG A 188 -20.12 2.11 -6.16
N ARG A 189 -20.92 3.17 -6.39
CA ARG A 189 -22.03 3.11 -7.35
C ARG A 189 -21.59 3.09 -8.81
N PHE A 190 -20.48 3.79 -9.10
CA PHE A 190 -19.95 3.88 -10.46
C PHE A 190 -19.30 2.58 -10.92
N GLU A 191 -18.46 1.97 -10.08
CA GLU A 191 -17.74 0.72 -10.41
C GLU A 191 -17.63 -0.19 -9.18
N PRO A 192 -18.72 -0.89 -8.81
CA PRO A 192 -18.80 -1.69 -7.58
C PRO A 192 -17.81 -2.85 -7.56
N ARG A 193 -17.44 -3.38 -8.72
CA ARG A 193 -16.52 -4.52 -8.85
C ARG A 193 -15.08 -4.10 -8.51
N PHE A 194 -14.64 -2.99 -9.04
CA PHE A 194 -13.29 -2.47 -8.75
C PHE A 194 -13.22 -1.94 -7.30
N ASN A 195 -14.28 -1.32 -6.80
CA ASN A 195 -14.36 -0.93 -5.39
C ASN A 195 -14.24 -2.16 -4.45
N GLY A 196 -14.89 -3.25 -4.77
CA GLY A 196 -14.75 -4.51 -4.03
C GLY A 196 -13.31 -5.05 -4.05
N LEU A 197 -12.60 -4.91 -5.17
CA LEU A 197 -11.19 -5.29 -5.29
C LEU A 197 -10.30 -4.43 -4.37
N ILE A 198 -10.51 -3.11 -4.36
CA ILE A 198 -9.77 -2.20 -3.47
C ILE A 198 -10.01 -2.56 -1.99
N TRP A 199 -11.25 -2.83 -1.62
CA TRP A 199 -11.55 -3.27 -0.26
C TRP A 199 -10.96 -4.65 0.09
N ALA A 200 -10.90 -5.58 -0.87
CA ALA A 200 -10.18 -6.84 -0.66
C ALA A 200 -8.68 -6.61 -0.43
N TYR A 201 -8.08 -5.62 -1.10
CA TYR A 201 -6.70 -5.20 -0.83
C TYR A 201 -6.54 -4.62 0.58
N HIS A 202 -7.39 -3.70 0.98
CA HIS A 202 -7.38 -3.14 2.34
C HIS A 202 -7.58 -4.24 3.39
N TRP A 203 -8.50 -5.18 3.13
CA TRP A 203 -8.69 -6.34 3.99
C TRP A 203 -7.40 -7.17 4.13
N LEU A 204 -6.69 -7.45 3.04
CA LEU A 204 -5.43 -8.19 3.10
C LEU A 204 -4.37 -7.39 3.87
N GLN A 205 -4.27 -6.09 3.64
CA GLN A 205 -3.31 -5.22 4.33
C GLN A 205 -3.50 -5.26 5.84
N VAL A 206 -4.71 -5.12 6.35
CA VAL A 206 -4.96 -5.17 7.79
C VAL A 206 -5.01 -6.61 8.32
N GLY A 207 -5.51 -7.54 7.54
CA GLY A 207 -5.63 -8.96 7.89
C GLY A 207 -4.29 -9.65 8.14
N LEU A 208 -3.23 -9.22 7.48
CA LEU A 208 -1.88 -9.75 7.70
C LEU A 208 -1.30 -9.42 9.09
N TYR A 209 -1.84 -8.43 9.80
CA TYR A 209 -1.38 -8.15 11.18
C TYR A 209 -1.86 -9.17 12.20
N GLU A 210 -3.06 -9.70 12.04
CA GLU A 210 -3.64 -10.62 13.02
C GLU A 210 -2.83 -11.90 13.20
N PRO A 211 -2.38 -12.61 12.14
CA PRO A 211 -1.46 -13.73 12.26
C PRO A 211 -0.22 -13.44 13.10
N PHE A 212 0.35 -12.28 12.94
CA PHE A 212 1.56 -11.91 13.67
C PHE A 212 1.29 -11.51 15.12
N ALA A 213 0.16 -10.88 15.40
CA ALA A 213 -0.19 -10.40 16.72
C ALA A 213 -0.79 -11.51 17.59
N ALA A 214 -1.60 -12.40 17.00
CA ALA A 214 -2.33 -13.43 17.75
C ALA A 214 -1.51 -14.68 18.05
N TYR A 215 -0.60 -15.07 17.14
CA TYR A 215 0.16 -16.32 17.28
C TYR A 215 1.58 -16.09 17.80
N GLN A 216 2.06 -17.06 18.62
CA GLN A 216 3.33 -16.91 19.32
C GLN A 216 4.51 -17.59 18.60
N THR A 217 4.24 -18.68 17.89
CA THR A 217 5.30 -19.44 17.23
C THR A 217 5.44 -19.11 15.75
N PRO A 218 6.67 -19.14 15.19
CA PRO A 218 6.88 -18.92 13.76
C PRO A 218 6.09 -19.86 12.85
N ALA A 219 5.86 -21.10 13.28
CA ALA A 219 5.12 -22.09 12.51
C ALA A 219 3.62 -21.72 12.43
N GLU A 220 3.02 -21.35 13.57
CA GLU A 220 1.62 -20.88 13.61
C GLU A 220 1.44 -19.59 12.80
N GLN A 221 2.35 -18.62 12.96
CA GLN A 221 2.33 -17.39 12.19
C GLN A 221 2.40 -17.65 10.69
N THR A 222 3.29 -18.53 10.26
CA THR A 222 3.42 -18.90 8.83
C THR A 222 2.14 -19.52 8.30
N LYS A 223 1.57 -20.47 9.03
CA LYS A 223 0.30 -21.13 8.65
C LYS A 223 -0.85 -20.10 8.56
N ALA A 224 -0.94 -19.21 9.54
CA ALA A 224 -1.99 -18.21 9.58
C ALA A 224 -1.83 -17.14 8.48
N VAL A 225 -0.60 -16.68 8.18
CA VAL A 225 -0.33 -15.80 7.02
C VAL A 225 -0.73 -16.48 5.71
N GLN A 226 -0.41 -17.76 5.53
CA GLN A 226 -0.85 -18.53 4.36
C GLN A 226 -2.38 -18.64 4.28
N GLY A 227 -3.06 -18.80 5.42
CA GLY A 227 -4.52 -18.80 5.52
C GLY A 227 -5.11 -17.44 5.08
N THR A 228 -4.52 -16.34 5.54
CA THR A 228 -4.93 -14.97 5.14
C THR A 228 -4.77 -14.77 3.63
N VAL A 229 -3.64 -15.16 3.05
CA VAL A 229 -3.41 -15.08 1.60
C VAL A 229 -4.39 -15.98 0.83
N ALA A 230 -4.65 -17.20 1.30
CA ALA A 230 -5.61 -18.11 0.67
C ALA A 230 -7.04 -17.53 0.69
N ARG A 231 -7.44 -16.89 1.79
CA ARG A 231 -8.75 -16.21 1.87
C ARG A 231 -8.84 -15.02 0.91
N PHE A 232 -7.79 -14.22 0.79
CA PHE A 232 -7.75 -13.15 -0.21
C PHE A 232 -7.99 -13.71 -1.63
N TRP A 233 -7.32 -14.78 -2.00
CA TRP A 233 -7.55 -15.43 -3.29
C TRP A 233 -8.97 -15.99 -3.43
N ALA A 234 -9.55 -16.52 -2.36
CA ALA A 234 -10.93 -16.98 -2.37
C ALA A 234 -11.94 -15.84 -2.57
N MET A 235 -11.64 -14.62 -2.09
CA MET A 235 -12.45 -13.43 -2.39
C MET A 235 -12.42 -13.11 -3.88
N LEU A 236 -11.24 -13.09 -4.50
CA LEU A 236 -11.06 -12.78 -5.92
C LEU A 236 -11.73 -13.83 -6.82
N HIS A 237 -11.52 -15.12 -6.55
CA HIS A 237 -12.11 -16.21 -7.33
C HIS A 237 -13.64 -16.31 -7.20
N SER A 238 -14.19 -15.85 -6.11
CA SER A 238 -15.64 -15.87 -5.84
C SER A 238 -16.25 -14.46 -5.87
N SER A 239 -15.63 -13.53 -6.59
CA SER A 239 -16.12 -12.18 -6.75
C SER A 239 -17.49 -12.17 -7.45
N PRO A 240 -18.47 -11.31 -7.03
CA PRO A 240 -18.38 -10.39 -5.89
C PRO A 240 -18.82 -10.98 -4.56
N SER A 241 -19.30 -12.25 -4.53
CA SER A 241 -20.03 -12.82 -3.41
C SER A 241 -19.26 -12.90 -2.09
N ARG A 242 -17.92 -13.01 -2.17
CA ARG A 242 -17.02 -13.07 -1.00
C ARG A 242 -16.20 -11.80 -0.77
N MET A 243 -16.34 -10.81 -1.64
CA MET A 243 -15.65 -9.54 -1.46
C MET A 243 -16.25 -8.74 -0.29
N PRO A 244 -15.44 -7.89 0.37
CA PRO A 244 -15.97 -6.98 1.38
C PRO A 244 -17.10 -6.12 0.81
N ARG A 245 -18.16 -5.93 1.59
CA ARG A 245 -19.32 -5.09 1.24
C ARG A 245 -19.26 -3.72 1.88
N VAL A 246 -18.38 -3.58 2.87
CA VAL A 246 -18.06 -2.33 3.57
C VAL A 246 -16.55 -2.24 3.72
N MET A 247 -16.04 -1.04 4.00
CA MET A 247 -14.61 -0.83 4.21
C MET A 247 -14.11 -1.70 5.37
N PRO A 248 -13.06 -2.51 5.16
CA PRO A 248 -12.46 -3.30 6.23
C PRO A 248 -11.81 -2.39 7.28
N MET A 249 -12.25 -2.52 8.53
CA MET A 249 -11.67 -1.81 9.67
C MET A 249 -10.65 -2.67 10.41
N THR A 250 -9.53 -2.06 10.77
CA THR A 250 -8.43 -2.75 11.47
C THR A 250 -8.89 -3.32 12.81
N ALA A 251 -9.74 -2.59 13.55
CA ALA A 251 -10.28 -3.07 14.83
C ALA A 251 -11.08 -4.37 14.71
N THR A 252 -11.79 -4.55 13.59
CA THR A 252 -12.64 -5.72 13.33
C THR A 252 -11.85 -6.87 12.71
N ILE A 253 -10.97 -6.58 11.77
CA ILE A 253 -10.24 -7.61 11.01
C ILE A 253 -8.99 -8.11 11.77
N ALA A 254 -8.30 -7.22 12.48
CA ALA A 254 -7.08 -7.53 13.23
C ALA A 254 -7.18 -7.05 14.71
N PRO A 255 -8.12 -7.60 15.51
CA PRO A 255 -8.43 -7.09 16.84
C PRO A 255 -7.26 -7.21 17.84
N VAL A 256 -6.41 -8.23 17.73
CA VAL A 256 -5.26 -8.37 18.61
C VAL A 256 -4.20 -7.32 18.28
N PHE A 257 -3.95 -7.08 17.01
CA PHE A 257 -3.06 -6.01 16.57
C PHE A 257 -3.57 -4.63 17.00
N ALA A 258 -4.85 -4.35 16.77
CA ALA A 258 -5.45 -3.06 17.10
C ALA A 258 -5.43 -2.75 18.58
N ARG A 259 -5.60 -3.78 19.46
CA ARG A 259 -5.47 -3.59 20.92
C ARG A 259 -4.04 -3.28 21.36
N ARG A 260 -3.04 -3.87 20.69
CA ARG A 260 -1.62 -3.64 21.01
C ARG A 260 -1.12 -2.32 20.47
N HIS A 261 -1.56 -1.94 19.27
CA HIS A 261 -1.06 -0.79 18.51
C HIS A 261 -2.21 0.08 17.98
N PRO A 262 -3.08 0.61 18.87
CA PRO A 262 -4.28 1.33 18.44
C PRO A 262 -3.96 2.56 17.59
N ARG A 263 -2.86 3.26 17.86
CA ARG A 263 -2.43 4.42 17.07
C ARG A 263 -2.11 4.06 15.61
N ALA A 264 -1.35 2.98 15.41
CA ALA A 264 -1.03 2.48 14.07
C ALA A 264 -2.30 1.98 13.35
N ALA A 265 -3.16 1.25 14.05
CA ALA A 265 -4.42 0.77 13.50
C ALA A 265 -5.35 1.92 13.05
N ALA A 266 -5.48 2.98 13.85
CA ALA A 266 -6.24 4.17 13.47
C ALA A 266 -5.64 4.90 12.25
N ILE A 267 -4.31 4.98 12.15
CA ILE A 267 -3.63 5.54 10.96
C ILE A 267 -4.04 4.75 9.71
N PHE A 268 -4.08 3.43 9.77
CA PHE A 268 -4.41 2.59 8.62
C PHE A 268 -5.89 2.69 8.25
N ASP A 269 -6.80 2.75 9.20
CA ASP A 269 -8.22 3.00 8.90
C ASP A 269 -8.41 4.38 8.26
N ASN A 270 -7.73 5.41 8.75
CA ASN A 270 -7.77 6.75 8.16
C ASN A 270 -7.17 6.79 6.74
N LEU A 271 -6.11 6.04 6.48
CA LEU A 271 -5.54 5.85 5.15
C LEU A 271 -6.57 5.23 4.20
N HIS A 272 -7.19 4.12 4.58
CA HIS A 272 -8.13 3.38 3.75
C HIS A 272 -9.40 4.20 3.49
N MET A 273 -9.93 4.88 4.51
CA MET A 273 -11.03 5.83 4.34
C MET A 273 -10.68 6.94 3.35
N THR A 274 -9.45 7.46 3.40
CA THR A 274 -9.01 8.51 2.48
C THR A 274 -8.93 8.02 1.03
N HIS A 275 -8.55 6.76 0.80
CA HIS A 275 -8.60 6.16 -0.54
C HIS A 275 -10.02 6.19 -1.12
N ASP A 276 -11.03 5.81 -0.34
CA ASP A 276 -12.42 5.81 -0.78
C ASP A 276 -12.93 7.23 -1.04
N ILE A 277 -12.68 8.16 -0.12
CA ILE A 277 -13.09 9.58 -0.26
C ILE A 277 -12.49 10.20 -1.53
N ILE A 278 -11.21 9.96 -1.82
CA ILE A 278 -10.58 10.50 -3.02
C ILE A 278 -11.15 9.87 -4.29
N SER A 279 -11.44 8.58 -4.28
CA SER A 279 -12.11 7.90 -5.39
C SER A 279 -13.48 8.50 -5.68
N ASP A 280 -14.25 8.79 -4.63
CA ASP A 280 -15.56 9.46 -4.73
C ASP A 280 -15.43 10.88 -5.31
N ILE A 281 -14.45 11.66 -4.85
CA ILE A 281 -14.17 13.00 -5.40
C ILE A 281 -13.81 12.92 -6.88
N LEU A 282 -12.96 11.96 -7.26
CA LEU A 282 -12.47 11.84 -8.63
C LEU A 282 -13.55 11.43 -9.61
N VAL A 283 -14.44 10.52 -9.23
CA VAL A 283 -15.51 10.04 -10.11
C VAL A 283 -16.68 11.00 -10.20
N SER A 284 -16.93 11.80 -9.16
CA SER A 284 -18.13 12.64 -9.07
C SER A 284 -18.10 13.84 -10.05
N ASP A 285 -19.17 13.95 -10.84
CA ASP A 285 -19.43 15.12 -11.70
C ASP A 285 -19.88 16.34 -10.90
N SER A 286 -20.33 16.16 -9.66
CA SER A 286 -20.69 17.27 -8.75
C SER A 286 -19.47 18.10 -8.33
N VAL A 287 -18.25 17.56 -8.48
CA VAL A 287 -17.01 18.31 -8.28
C VAL A 287 -16.40 18.67 -9.62
N PRO A 288 -16.46 19.93 -10.05
CA PRO A 288 -15.82 20.37 -11.29
C PRO A 288 -14.33 20.01 -11.32
N SER A 289 -13.79 19.64 -12.48
CA SER A 289 -12.40 19.21 -12.62
C SER A 289 -11.39 20.20 -12.05
N GLY A 290 -11.63 21.52 -12.23
CA GLY A 290 -10.79 22.59 -11.67
C GLY A 290 -10.84 22.71 -10.13
N ARG A 291 -11.81 22.08 -9.47
CA ARG A 291 -11.97 22.12 -8.03
C ARG A 291 -11.54 20.83 -7.32
N LYS A 292 -11.29 19.73 -8.05
CA LYS A 292 -10.94 18.44 -7.46
C LYS A 292 -9.72 18.52 -6.56
N ARG A 293 -8.68 19.26 -6.97
CA ARG A 293 -7.50 19.51 -6.12
C ARG A 293 -7.87 20.11 -4.78
N ASP A 294 -8.64 21.20 -4.77
CA ASP A 294 -8.98 21.92 -3.55
C ASP A 294 -9.78 21.04 -2.58
N VAL A 295 -10.72 20.26 -3.13
CA VAL A 295 -11.55 19.33 -2.35
C VAL A 295 -10.69 18.20 -1.77
N ILE A 296 -9.81 17.58 -2.57
CA ILE A 296 -8.86 16.57 -2.08
C ILE A 296 -8.00 17.15 -0.95
N TYR A 297 -7.39 18.31 -1.16
CA TYR A 297 -6.53 18.92 -0.13
C TYR A 297 -7.29 19.33 1.13
N ALA A 298 -8.58 19.65 1.03
CA ALA A 298 -9.42 19.89 2.21
C ALA A 298 -9.61 18.59 3.01
N GLN A 299 -9.89 17.48 2.34
CA GLN A 299 -10.00 16.17 2.99
C GLN A 299 -8.68 15.72 3.62
N LEU A 300 -7.55 15.92 2.95
CA LEU A 300 -6.25 15.58 3.52
C LEU A 300 -5.95 16.36 4.81
N ARG A 301 -6.35 17.63 4.88
CA ARG A 301 -6.20 18.41 6.12
C ARG A 301 -7.09 17.86 7.23
N GLU A 302 -8.33 17.50 6.91
CA GLU A 302 -9.24 16.89 7.87
C GLU A 302 -8.71 15.56 8.39
N MET A 303 -8.20 14.71 7.51
CA MET A 303 -7.67 13.38 7.87
C MET A 303 -6.33 13.45 8.63
N ALA A 304 -5.59 14.54 8.51
CA ALA A 304 -4.36 14.79 9.28
C ALA A 304 -4.63 15.47 10.63
N ASP A 305 -5.77 16.14 10.81
CA ASP A 305 -6.13 16.81 12.05
C ASP A 305 -6.50 15.76 13.14
N SER A 306 -5.91 15.89 14.31
CA SER A 306 -6.17 14.98 15.45
C SER A 306 -7.29 15.46 16.38
N THR A 307 -8.01 16.54 16.03
CA THR A 307 -9.02 17.19 16.87
C THR A 307 -10.41 17.21 16.26
N GLY A 308 -10.51 17.46 14.94
CA GLY A 308 -11.79 17.49 14.20
C GLY A 308 -12.23 16.08 13.77
N GLN A 309 -13.54 15.85 13.73
CA GLN A 309 -14.15 14.62 13.21
C GLN A 309 -13.52 13.31 13.74
N VAL A 310 -13.07 13.31 14.98
CA VAL A 310 -12.55 12.11 15.66
C VAL A 310 -13.67 11.43 16.44
N MET A 311 -13.68 10.11 16.40
CA MET A 311 -14.55 9.30 17.27
C MET A 311 -13.80 8.87 18.52
N THR A 312 -14.52 8.45 19.55
CA THR A 312 -13.91 7.84 20.72
C THR A 312 -13.33 6.46 20.36
N TRP A 313 -12.41 5.96 21.16
CA TRP A 313 -11.89 4.60 20.98
C TRP A 313 -12.99 3.54 21.18
N GLU A 314 -13.95 3.80 22.04
CA GLU A 314 -15.12 2.94 22.27
C GLU A 314 -15.99 2.85 21.02
N ASP A 315 -16.41 4.00 20.47
CA ASP A 315 -17.18 4.05 19.22
C ASP A 315 -16.43 3.37 18.06
N TRP A 316 -15.11 3.52 18.01
CA TRP A 316 -14.30 2.88 16.96
C TRP A 316 -14.31 1.36 17.06
N TRP A 317 -14.29 0.80 18.28
CA TRP A 317 -14.42 -0.65 18.49
C TRP A 317 -15.81 -1.17 18.13
N GLU A 318 -16.86 -0.42 18.43
CA GLU A 318 -18.24 -0.79 18.15
C GLU A 318 -18.63 -0.61 16.68
N MET A 319 -17.95 0.31 15.97
CA MET A 319 -18.25 0.66 14.58
C MET A 319 -18.24 -0.58 13.67
N GLY A 320 -17.34 -1.51 13.88
CA GLY A 320 -17.26 -2.72 13.09
C GLY A 320 -18.53 -3.55 13.13
N GLU A 321 -19.14 -3.68 14.29
CA GLU A 321 -20.43 -4.40 14.46
C GLU A 321 -21.56 -3.61 13.81
N MET A 322 -21.60 -2.29 13.97
CA MET A 322 -22.61 -1.44 13.34
C MET A 322 -22.56 -1.51 11.81
N MET A 323 -21.38 -1.71 11.23
CA MET A 323 -21.18 -1.89 9.79
C MET A 323 -21.47 -3.31 9.29
N GLY A 324 -21.91 -4.22 10.15
CA GLY A 324 -22.26 -5.61 9.80
C GLY A 324 -21.22 -6.67 10.16
N GLY A 325 -20.27 -6.30 11.01
CA GLY A 325 -19.28 -7.21 11.58
C GLY A 325 -18.23 -7.72 10.58
N VAL A 326 -17.41 -8.63 11.06
CA VAL A 326 -16.29 -9.19 10.27
C VAL A 326 -16.71 -9.80 8.94
N GLU A 327 -17.90 -10.42 8.86
CA GLU A 327 -18.39 -11.05 7.64
C GLU A 327 -18.76 -10.03 6.55
N ALA A 328 -19.25 -8.85 6.92
CA ALA A 328 -19.49 -7.77 5.94
C ALA A 328 -18.19 -7.21 5.37
N MET A 329 -17.11 -7.31 6.12
CA MET A 329 -15.75 -6.85 5.78
C MET A 329 -14.90 -7.91 5.07
N GLY A 330 -15.46 -9.04 4.65
CA GLY A 330 -14.75 -10.12 3.95
C GLY A 330 -14.42 -11.32 4.84
N GLY A 331 -14.78 -11.30 6.11
CA GLY A 331 -14.61 -12.36 7.11
C GLY A 331 -13.25 -12.35 7.80
N PRO A 332 -13.04 -13.26 8.76
CA PRO A 332 -11.79 -13.31 9.53
C PRO A 332 -10.60 -13.68 8.65
N PRO A 333 -9.38 -13.20 8.95
CA PRO A 333 -8.20 -13.45 8.12
C PRO A 333 -7.72 -14.90 8.14
N ASN A 334 -8.07 -15.68 9.16
CA ASN A 334 -7.64 -17.07 9.36
C ASN A 334 -8.64 -17.90 10.17
#